data_f4b2fbb50b3aa0601f9ec2fd5c89e3f0
#
_entry.id   f4b2fbb50b3aa0601f9ec2fd5c89e3f0
#
_cell.length_a   1.000
_cell.length_b   1.000
_cell.length_c   1.000
_cell.angle_alpha   90.00
_cell.angle_beta   90.00
_cell.angle_gamma   90.00
#
_symmetry.space_group_name_H-M   'P 1'
#
loop_
_entity.id
_entity.type
_entity.pdbx_description
1 polymer ?
#
loop_
_entity_poly.entity_id
_entity_poly.type
_entity_poly.pdbx_seq_one_letter_code
_entity_poly.pdbx_strand_id
1 'polypeptide(L)'
;MLGAGAAEVIGIDPSPLFNVQFRAIQHFLQQPSINVLPVALEQLPSQLKTFDTTFSMGVLYHRRSPMDHLTELRETLVPGGQLVLETLVVEGGADTVLVPPGRYARMGNVWFLPSPSALCLWLAKAGFLNVRLLDVSQTGTDEQRTTDWMTFHSLAQFLDPDDPKQTVEGHPAPRRAILTADAPE
;
A
#
# COMPACT_ATOMS: atom_id res chain seq x y z
N MET A 1 -15.46 3.27 -1.35
CA MET A 1 -15.76 2.38 -2.50
C MET A 1 -17.26 2.22 -2.73
N LEU A 2 -18.07 1.69 -1.79
CA LEU A 2 -19.54 1.59 -1.98
C LEU A 2 -20.18 2.92 -2.35
N GLY A 3 -19.85 4.01 -1.67
CA GLY A 3 -20.34 5.35 -2.02
C GLY A 3 -19.92 5.88 -3.40
N ALA A 4 -18.96 5.21 -4.04
CA ALA A 4 -18.53 5.48 -5.42
C ALA A 4 -19.12 4.47 -6.42
N GLY A 5 -20.06 3.63 -5.99
CA GLY A 5 -20.82 2.73 -6.87
C GLY A 5 -20.31 1.28 -6.94
N ALA A 6 -19.34 0.88 -6.10
CA ALA A 6 -18.96 -0.54 -6.02
C ALA A 6 -20.14 -1.37 -5.50
N ALA A 7 -20.42 -2.52 -6.15
CA ALA A 7 -21.47 -3.43 -5.74
C ALA A 7 -21.08 -4.22 -4.49
N GLU A 8 -19.81 -4.61 -4.41
CA GLU A 8 -19.23 -5.35 -3.29
C GLU A 8 -17.78 -4.88 -3.04
N VAL A 9 -17.35 -4.94 -1.78
CA VAL A 9 -15.96 -4.65 -1.38
C VAL A 9 -15.46 -5.79 -0.51
N ILE A 10 -14.37 -6.41 -0.92
CA ILE A 10 -13.69 -7.47 -0.16
C ILE A 10 -12.31 -6.97 0.22
N GLY A 11 -12.05 -6.84 1.51
CA GLY A 11 -10.73 -6.63 2.08
C GLY A 11 -10.08 -7.94 2.47
N ILE A 12 -8.77 -7.98 2.48
CA ILE A 12 -7.99 -9.08 3.05
C ILE A 12 -6.99 -8.51 4.08
N ASP A 13 -6.90 -9.15 5.22
CA ASP A 13 -5.90 -8.82 6.24
C ASP A 13 -5.64 -10.05 7.11
N PRO A 14 -4.40 -10.54 7.21
CA PRO A 14 -4.09 -11.72 8.04
C PRO A 14 -4.09 -11.43 9.54
N SER A 15 -4.16 -10.16 9.97
CA SER A 15 -4.12 -9.78 11.39
C SER A 15 -5.46 -10.03 12.08
N PRO A 16 -5.52 -10.89 13.11
CA PRO A 16 -6.74 -11.10 13.89
C PRO A 16 -7.28 -9.80 14.52
N LEU A 17 -6.39 -8.91 14.96
CA LEU A 17 -6.76 -7.64 15.57
C LEU A 17 -7.59 -6.77 14.64
N PHE A 18 -7.09 -6.55 13.40
CA PHE A 18 -7.78 -5.71 12.42
C PHE A 18 -9.08 -6.34 11.94
N ASN A 19 -9.13 -7.66 11.83
CA ASN A 19 -10.38 -8.38 11.54
C ASN A 19 -11.44 -8.19 12.65
N VAL A 20 -11.04 -8.23 13.92
CA VAL A 20 -11.98 -7.99 15.04
C VAL A 20 -12.45 -6.53 15.04
N GLN A 21 -11.55 -5.57 14.83
CA GLN A 21 -11.90 -4.15 14.71
C GLN A 21 -12.88 -3.90 13.56
N PHE A 22 -12.62 -4.49 12.39
CA PHE A 22 -13.53 -4.39 11.25
C PHE A 22 -14.92 -4.95 11.59
N ARG A 23 -15.00 -6.15 12.16
CA ARG A 23 -16.27 -6.77 12.53
C ARG A 23 -17.05 -5.95 13.55
N ALA A 24 -16.37 -5.34 14.52
CA ALA A 24 -17.00 -4.45 15.48
C ALA A 24 -17.65 -3.24 14.79
N ILE A 25 -16.93 -2.59 13.85
CA ILE A 25 -17.46 -1.46 13.09
C ILE A 25 -18.61 -1.92 12.18
N GLN A 26 -18.45 -3.04 11.48
CA GLN A 26 -19.46 -3.59 10.58
C GLN A 26 -20.77 -3.92 11.29
N HIS A 27 -20.69 -4.39 12.56
CA HIS A 27 -21.87 -4.65 13.38
C HIS A 27 -22.77 -3.40 13.53
N PHE A 28 -22.16 -2.22 13.67
CA PHE A 28 -22.91 -0.97 13.78
C PHE A 28 -23.34 -0.41 12.41
N LEU A 29 -22.52 -0.58 11.38
CA LEU A 29 -22.83 -0.09 10.04
C LEU A 29 -23.85 -0.93 9.30
N GLN A 30 -23.96 -2.22 9.61
CA GLN A 30 -24.87 -3.19 8.97
C GLN A 30 -24.78 -3.17 7.44
N GLN A 31 -23.56 -3.09 6.89
CA GLN A 31 -23.28 -3.06 5.46
C GLN A 31 -22.87 -4.45 4.94
N PRO A 32 -23.80 -5.27 4.41
CA PRO A 32 -23.50 -6.64 3.99
C PRO A 32 -22.57 -6.73 2.77
N SER A 33 -22.48 -5.67 1.99
CA SER A 33 -21.64 -5.60 0.79
C SER A 33 -20.16 -5.26 1.08
N ILE A 34 -19.75 -5.18 2.35
CA ILE A 34 -18.34 -5.00 2.73
C ILE A 34 -17.94 -6.16 3.62
N ASN A 35 -16.91 -6.90 3.21
CA ASN A 35 -16.38 -8.04 3.95
C ASN A 35 -14.87 -7.99 4.06
N VAL A 36 -14.32 -8.61 5.12
CA VAL A 36 -12.87 -8.82 5.27
C VAL A 36 -12.60 -10.30 5.52
N LEU A 37 -11.66 -10.85 4.78
CA LEU A 37 -11.18 -12.21 4.93
C LEU A 37 -9.87 -12.23 5.72
N PRO A 38 -9.71 -13.11 6.72
CA PRO A 38 -8.50 -13.21 7.54
C PRO A 38 -7.39 -13.98 6.81
N VAL A 39 -7.01 -13.55 5.62
CA VAL A 39 -6.01 -14.18 4.77
C VAL A 39 -5.01 -13.17 4.24
N ALA A 40 -3.81 -13.62 3.94
CA ALA A 40 -2.80 -12.85 3.21
C ALA A 40 -3.02 -13.01 1.70
N LEU A 41 -2.45 -12.07 0.90
CA LEU A 41 -2.63 -12.08 -0.55
C LEU A 41 -2.13 -13.38 -1.20
N GLU A 42 -0.97 -13.89 -0.77
CA GLU A 42 -0.39 -15.14 -1.24
C GLU A 42 -1.20 -16.41 -0.91
N GLN A 43 -2.24 -16.29 -0.09
CA GLN A 43 -3.16 -17.38 0.24
C GLN A 43 -4.41 -17.39 -0.67
N LEU A 44 -4.58 -16.37 -1.50
CA LEU A 44 -5.65 -16.35 -2.49
C LEU A 44 -5.36 -17.35 -3.61
N PRO A 45 -6.40 -17.91 -4.25
CA PRO A 45 -6.21 -18.75 -5.44
C PRO A 45 -5.47 -17.98 -6.53
N SER A 46 -4.48 -18.62 -7.17
CA SER A 46 -3.84 -18.06 -8.36
C SER A 46 -4.86 -17.85 -9.48
N GLN A 47 -4.68 -16.78 -10.25
CA GLN A 47 -5.58 -16.40 -11.36
C GLN A 47 -7.04 -16.25 -10.94
N LEU A 48 -7.27 -15.65 -9.77
CA LEU A 48 -8.62 -15.42 -9.25
C LEU A 48 -9.51 -14.65 -10.24
N LYS A 49 -8.96 -13.60 -10.89
CA LYS A 49 -9.59 -12.83 -12.01
C LYS A 49 -11.05 -12.45 -11.73
N THR A 50 -11.31 -11.87 -10.57
CA THR A 50 -12.68 -11.63 -10.09
C THR A 50 -12.99 -10.15 -9.93
N PHE A 51 -11.98 -9.31 -9.66
CA PHE A 51 -12.21 -7.92 -9.29
C PHE A 51 -11.99 -6.95 -10.45
N ASP A 52 -12.91 -6.00 -10.61
CA ASP A 52 -12.76 -4.89 -11.56
C ASP A 52 -11.67 -3.92 -11.11
N THR A 53 -11.52 -3.76 -9.80
CA THR A 53 -10.50 -2.88 -9.20
C THR A 53 -9.88 -3.53 -7.97
N THR A 54 -8.56 -3.56 -7.92
CA THR A 54 -7.79 -3.98 -6.74
C THR A 54 -7.03 -2.80 -6.16
N PHE A 55 -7.15 -2.62 -4.84
CA PHE A 55 -6.41 -1.59 -4.09
C PHE A 55 -5.30 -2.25 -3.27
N SER A 56 -4.07 -1.72 -3.38
CA SER A 56 -2.96 -2.06 -2.49
C SER A 56 -2.38 -0.76 -1.94
N MET A 57 -2.76 -0.41 -0.72
CA MET A 57 -2.42 0.87 -0.11
C MET A 57 -1.60 0.65 1.16
N GLY A 58 -0.37 1.14 1.19
CA GLY A 58 0.53 1.02 2.33
C GLY A 58 1.11 -0.39 2.54
N VAL A 59 1.14 -1.25 1.51
CA VAL A 59 1.51 -2.66 1.66
C VAL A 59 2.84 -3.02 0.99
N LEU A 60 3.11 -2.51 -0.21
CA LEU A 60 4.23 -2.96 -1.06
C LEU A 60 5.59 -2.88 -0.36
N TYR A 61 5.88 -1.81 0.36
CA TYR A 61 7.15 -1.64 1.06
C TYR A 61 7.36 -2.61 2.23
N HIS A 62 6.30 -3.29 2.68
CA HIS A 62 6.36 -4.37 3.67
C HIS A 62 6.58 -5.76 3.05
N ARG A 63 6.58 -5.86 1.72
CA ARG A 63 6.73 -7.14 1.02
C ARG A 63 8.20 -7.43 0.75
N ARG A 64 8.64 -8.65 1.13
CA ARG A 64 10.01 -9.11 0.85
C ARG A 64 10.25 -9.39 -0.63
N SER A 65 9.20 -9.80 -1.35
CA SER A 65 9.21 -9.96 -2.79
C SER A 65 8.20 -9.01 -3.42
N PRO A 66 8.61 -7.76 -3.76
CA PRO A 66 7.70 -6.79 -4.34
C PRO A 66 7.19 -7.20 -5.72
N MET A 67 7.98 -7.93 -6.50
CA MET A 67 7.58 -8.38 -7.83
C MET A 67 6.52 -9.46 -7.77
N ASP A 68 6.63 -10.42 -6.83
CA ASP A 68 5.60 -11.44 -6.63
C ASP A 68 4.30 -10.78 -6.16
N HIS A 69 4.38 -9.84 -5.22
CA HIS A 69 3.21 -9.09 -4.75
C HIS A 69 2.48 -8.37 -5.89
N LEU A 70 3.20 -7.69 -6.79
CA LEU A 70 2.59 -7.04 -7.95
C LEU A 70 1.95 -8.04 -8.91
N THR A 71 2.57 -9.21 -9.11
CA THR A 71 2.01 -10.30 -9.92
C THR A 71 0.73 -10.87 -9.28
N GLU A 72 0.75 -11.15 -7.98
CA GLU A 72 -0.40 -11.60 -7.21
C GLU A 72 -1.57 -10.60 -7.29
N LEU A 73 -1.30 -9.30 -7.18
CA LEU A 73 -2.33 -8.26 -7.34
C LEU A 73 -2.95 -8.29 -8.75
N ARG A 74 -2.13 -8.44 -9.80
CA ARG A 74 -2.63 -8.56 -11.17
C ARG A 74 -3.53 -9.78 -11.35
N GLU A 75 -3.20 -10.89 -10.71
CA GLU A 75 -3.97 -12.14 -10.80
C GLU A 75 -5.34 -12.06 -10.12
N THR A 76 -5.57 -11.06 -9.26
CA THR A 76 -6.91 -10.81 -8.72
C THR A 76 -7.85 -10.12 -9.68
N LEU A 77 -7.32 -9.41 -10.68
CA LEU A 77 -8.08 -8.55 -11.60
C LEU A 77 -8.66 -9.33 -12.77
N VAL A 78 -9.87 -8.96 -13.16
CA VAL A 78 -10.42 -9.38 -14.47
C VAL A 78 -9.56 -8.81 -15.61
N PRO A 79 -9.64 -9.37 -16.84
CA PRO A 79 -9.03 -8.74 -18.02
C PRO A 79 -9.47 -7.28 -18.14
N GLY A 80 -8.51 -6.37 -18.34
CA GLY A 80 -8.77 -4.91 -18.36
C GLY A 80 -9.09 -4.27 -17.02
N GLY A 81 -9.10 -5.02 -15.93
CA GLY A 81 -9.32 -4.50 -14.56
C GLY A 81 -8.18 -3.59 -14.09
N GLN A 82 -8.45 -2.73 -13.10
CA GLN A 82 -7.53 -1.68 -12.68
C GLN A 82 -6.92 -1.93 -11.31
N LEU A 83 -5.61 -1.78 -11.21
CA LEU A 83 -4.87 -1.63 -9.94
C LEU A 83 -4.83 -0.16 -9.52
N VAL A 84 -5.09 0.09 -8.23
CA VAL A 84 -4.76 1.34 -7.54
C VAL A 84 -3.71 1.01 -6.48
N LEU A 85 -2.49 1.50 -6.68
CA LEU A 85 -1.34 1.24 -5.80
C LEU A 85 -0.91 2.52 -5.10
N GLU A 86 -0.81 2.47 -3.77
CA GLU A 86 -0.17 3.49 -2.95
C GLU A 86 0.98 2.85 -2.17
N THR A 87 2.15 3.49 -2.19
CA THR A 87 3.32 2.98 -1.48
C THR A 87 4.31 4.10 -1.13
N LEU A 88 5.19 3.83 -0.17
CA LEU A 88 6.33 4.70 0.12
C LEU A 88 7.33 4.69 -1.03
N VAL A 89 7.86 5.87 -1.34
CA VAL A 89 8.84 6.08 -2.41
C VAL A 89 9.98 6.99 -1.94
N VAL A 90 11.09 6.97 -2.68
CA VAL A 90 12.21 7.91 -2.53
C VAL A 90 12.42 8.69 -3.82
N GLU A 91 13.12 9.83 -3.73
CA GLU A 91 13.55 10.57 -4.92
C GLU A 91 14.61 9.77 -5.71
N GLY A 92 14.56 9.86 -7.03
CA GLY A 92 15.55 9.23 -7.88
C GLY A 92 15.05 8.87 -9.28
N GLY A 93 15.94 8.33 -10.07
CA GLY A 93 15.69 7.81 -11.42
C GLY A 93 15.11 6.40 -11.41
N ALA A 94 14.99 5.84 -12.61
CA ALA A 94 14.41 4.51 -12.82
C ALA A 94 15.25 3.34 -12.25
N ASP A 95 16.48 3.59 -11.86
CA ASP A 95 17.43 2.66 -11.25
C ASP A 95 17.54 2.83 -9.72
N THR A 96 16.76 3.76 -9.14
CA THR A 96 16.87 4.11 -7.72
C THR A 96 15.90 3.30 -6.87
N VAL A 97 16.45 2.54 -5.94
CA VAL A 97 15.72 1.80 -4.90
C VAL A 97 16.50 1.91 -3.59
N LEU A 98 15.92 2.48 -2.56
CA LEU A 98 16.48 2.47 -1.22
C LEU A 98 16.16 1.13 -0.54
N VAL A 99 17.19 0.47 -0.05
CA VAL A 99 17.10 -0.73 0.82
C VAL A 99 17.60 -0.32 2.19
N PRO A 100 16.74 -0.05 3.16
CA PRO A 100 17.18 0.34 4.49
C PRO A 100 17.99 -0.79 5.16
N PRO A 101 19.19 -0.54 5.69
CA PRO A 101 19.98 -1.58 6.34
C PRO A 101 19.40 -2.02 7.70
N GLY A 102 18.43 -1.28 8.21
CA GLY A 102 17.77 -1.52 9.48
C GLY A 102 16.33 -1.04 9.45
N ARG A 103 16.02 -0.07 10.28
CA ARG A 103 14.68 0.53 10.33
C ARG A 103 14.56 1.68 9.34
N TYR A 104 13.33 1.93 8.89
CA TYR A 104 12.93 3.14 8.19
C TYR A 104 11.72 3.74 8.92
N ALA A 105 11.83 4.97 9.39
CA ALA A 105 10.78 5.64 10.16
C ALA A 105 10.28 4.74 11.33
N ARG A 106 11.21 4.17 12.09
CA ARG A 106 11.05 3.19 13.19
C ARG A 106 10.43 1.85 12.80
N MET A 107 10.01 1.66 11.56
CA MET A 107 9.50 0.39 11.06
C MET A 107 10.64 -0.58 10.72
N GLY A 108 10.62 -1.77 11.30
CA GLY A 108 11.62 -2.82 11.05
C GLY A 108 11.28 -3.75 9.88
N ASN A 109 10.14 -3.54 9.23
CA ASN A 109 9.62 -4.38 8.15
C ASN A 109 9.46 -3.61 6.83
N VAL A 110 10.28 -2.59 6.61
CA VAL A 110 10.39 -1.90 5.31
C VAL A 110 11.56 -2.50 4.56
N TRP A 111 11.29 -3.05 3.38
CA TRP A 111 12.30 -3.79 2.61
C TRP A 111 12.82 -2.99 1.42
N PHE A 112 11.94 -2.34 0.68
CA PHE A 112 12.29 -1.63 -0.55
C PHE A 112 11.47 -0.36 -0.67
N LEU A 113 12.14 0.76 -0.97
CA LEU A 113 11.49 2.03 -1.32
C LEU A 113 12.00 2.44 -2.71
N PRO A 114 11.25 2.10 -3.77
CA PRO A 114 11.62 2.50 -5.13
C PRO A 114 11.39 3.99 -5.35
N SER A 115 12.04 4.56 -6.35
CA SER A 115 11.59 5.83 -6.91
C SER A 115 10.27 5.64 -7.66
N PRO A 116 9.48 6.70 -7.89
CA PRO A 116 8.28 6.61 -8.74
C PRO A 116 8.56 6.03 -10.13
N SER A 117 9.70 6.38 -10.72
CA SER A 117 10.11 5.86 -12.03
C SER A 117 10.48 4.37 -11.98
N ALA A 118 11.19 3.93 -10.95
CA ALA A 118 11.48 2.50 -10.73
C ALA A 118 10.19 1.70 -10.50
N LEU A 119 9.24 2.26 -9.74
CA LEU A 119 7.95 1.63 -9.47
C LEU A 119 7.11 1.46 -10.75
N CYS A 120 7.12 2.45 -11.67
CA CYS A 120 6.49 2.31 -12.99
C CYS A 120 7.11 1.14 -13.79
N LEU A 121 8.43 0.98 -13.75
CA LEU A 121 9.10 -0.15 -14.40
C LEU A 121 8.75 -1.49 -13.73
N TRP A 122 8.62 -1.54 -12.41
CA TRP A 122 8.21 -2.76 -11.71
C TRP A 122 6.80 -3.20 -12.12
N LEU A 123 5.85 -2.26 -12.19
CA LEU A 123 4.49 -2.52 -12.66
C LEU A 123 4.48 -3.05 -14.10
N ALA A 124 5.23 -2.40 -15.00
CA ALA A 124 5.34 -2.85 -16.38
C ALA A 124 5.97 -4.26 -16.48
N LYS A 125 7.03 -4.54 -15.70
CA LYS A 125 7.66 -5.87 -15.63
C LYS A 125 6.75 -6.94 -15.02
N ALA A 126 5.88 -6.56 -14.08
CA ALA A 126 4.85 -7.45 -13.53
C ALA A 126 3.69 -7.69 -14.54
N GLY A 127 3.74 -7.09 -15.72
CA GLY A 127 2.80 -7.30 -16.82
C GLY A 127 1.56 -6.39 -16.78
N PHE A 128 1.59 -5.30 -16.03
CA PHE A 128 0.56 -4.26 -16.10
C PHE A 128 0.76 -3.37 -17.33
N LEU A 129 -0.33 -2.85 -17.84
CA LEU A 129 -0.40 -1.89 -18.96
C LEU A 129 -0.85 -0.52 -18.44
N ASN A 130 -0.68 0.51 -19.27
CA ASN A 130 -1.18 1.87 -19.02
C ASN A 130 -0.80 2.41 -17.62
N VAL A 131 0.42 2.15 -17.16
CA VAL A 131 0.92 2.60 -15.86
C VAL A 131 0.93 4.12 -15.81
N ARG A 132 0.25 4.70 -14.83
CA ARG A 132 0.13 6.15 -14.63
C ARG A 132 0.47 6.53 -13.19
N LEU A 133 1.44 7.42 -13.03
CA LEU A 133 1.70 8.10 -11.77
C LEU A 133 0.68 9.23 -11.62
N LEU A 134 -0.15 9.15 -10.59
CA LEU A 134 -1.21 10.13 -10.33
C LEU A 134 -0.75 11.23 -9.38
N ASP A 135 -0.02 10.85 -8.33
CA ASP A 135 0.43 11.79 -7.31
C ASP A 135 1.72 11.32 -6.64
N VAL A 136 2.52 12.28 -6.17
CA VAL A 136 3.63 12.06 -5.24
C VAL A 136 3.57 13.14 -4.17
N SER A 137 3.19 12.76 -2.97
CA SER A 137 3.06 13.66 -1.82
C SER A 137 4.02 13.29 -0.69
N GLN A 138 4.42 14.29 0.09
CA GLN A 138 5.12 14.06 1.35
C GLN A 138 4.07 13.82 2.44
N THR A 139 4.25 12.76 3.23
CA THR A 139 3.36 12.48 4.36
C THR A 139 3.45 13.61 5.38
N GLY A 140 2.34 14.25 5.67
CA GLY A 140 2.24 15.36 6.62
C GLY A 140 1.87 14.89 8.03
N THR A 141 2.25 15.67 9.04
CA THR A 141 1.91 15.38 10.45
C THR A 141 0.44 15.60 10.77
N ASP A 142 -0.29 16.30 9.93
CA ASP A 142 -1.74 16.47 9.96
C ASP A 142 -2.48 15.23 9.45
N GLU A 143 -1.90 14.48 8.51
CA GLU A 143 -2.42 13.18 8.04
C GLU A 143 -2.19 12.08 9.07
N GLN A 144 -1.00 12.04 9.67
CA GLN A 144 -0.61 11.05 10.69
C GLN A 144 -0.41 11.73 12.06
N ARG A 145 -1.45 12.36 12.56
CA ARG A 145 -1.45 13.04 13.86
C ARG A 145 -1.56 12.07 15.03
N THR A 146 -1.02 12.45 16.17
CA THR A 146 -1.26 11.80 17.45
C THR A 146 -2.68 12.11 17.95
N THR A 147 -3.32 11.15 18.58
CA THR A 147 -4.58 11.31 19.30
C THR A 147 -4.44 10.74 20.71
N ASP A 148 -5.29 11.17 21.64
CA ASP A 148 -5.26 10.70 23.05
C ASP A 148 -5.51 9.18 23.18
N TRP A 149 -6.05 8.55 22.15
CA TRP A 149 -6.33 7.11 22.10
C TRP A 149 -5.17 6.28 21.53
N MET A 150 -4.15 6.93 20.95
CA MET A 150 -3.02 6.21 20.35
C MET A 150 -2.05 5.74 21.43
N THR A 151 -1.75 4.46 21.39
CA THR A 151 -0.73 3.82 22.23
C THR A 151 0.60 3.60 21.49
N PHE A 152 0.69 4.04 20.24
CA PHE A 152 1.86 3.89 19.36
C PHE A 152 2.29 5.24 18.77
N HIS A 153 3.48 5.27 18.19
CA HIS A 153 4.07 6.49 17.66
C HIS A 153 3.36 7.02 16.40
N SER A 154 3.36 8.35 16.24
CA SER A 154 2.91 9.06 15.05
C SER A 154 4.09 9.55 14.19
N LEU A 155 3.82 10.13 13.03
CA LEU A 155 4.83 10.61 12.10
C LEU A 155 5.85 11.57 12.74
N ALA A 156 5.39 12.49 13.58
CA ALA A 156 6.28 13.45 14.26
C ALA A 156 7.40 12.78 15.09
N GLN A 157 7.17 11.56 15.57
CA GLN A 157 8.14 10.78 16.34
C GLN A 157 9.06 9.91 15.45
N PHE A 158 8.74 9.81 14.16
CA PHE A 158 9.53 9.09 13.17
C PHE A 158 10.53 9.96 12.44
N LEU A 159 10.32 11.29 12.49
CA LEU A 159 11.20 12.28 11.87
C LEU A 159 12.31 12.68 12.83
N ASP A 160 13.44 13.08 12.25
CA ASP A 160 14.55 13.69 12.99
C ASP A 160 14.07 15.03 13.59
N PRO A 161 14.25 15.27 14.89
CA PRO A 161 13.80 16.51 15.53
C PRO A 161 14.56 17.76 15.03
N ASP A 162 15.78 17.59 14.53
CA ASP A 162 16.63 18.66 14.02
C ASP A 162 16.48 18.87 12.50
N ASP A 163 16.06 17.82 11.77
CA ASP A 163 15.80 17.88 10.31
C ASP A 163 14.55 17.07 9.93
N PRO A 164 13.37 17.68 9.84
CA PRO A 164 12.13 17.00 9.50
C PRO A 164 12.07 16.44 8.07
N LYS A 165 13.11 16.69 7.25
CA LYS A 165 13.26 16.06 5.93
C LYS A 165 13.88 14.67 6.00
N GLN A 166 14.25 14.22 7.18
CA GLN A 166 14.84 12.91 7.43
C GLN A 166 14.05 12.14 8.50
N THR A 167 14.18 10.83 8.47
CA THR A 167 13.74 9.97 9.56
C THR A 167 14.79 9.97 10.68
N VAL A 168 14.43 9.51 11.87
CA VAL A 168 15.35 9.34 13.00
C VAL A 168 16.55 8.43 12.69
N GLU A 169 16.48 7.63 11.63
CA GLU A 169 17.58 6.80 11.15
C GLU A 169 18.44 7.47 10.07
N GLY A 170 18.14 8.73 9.69
CA GLY A 170 18.87 9.49 8.68
C GLY A 170 18.47 9.18 7.23
N HIS A 171 17.35 8.49 7.00
CA HIS A 171 16.79 8.30 5.67
C HIS A 171 15.90 9.47 5.25
N PRO A 172 15.63 9.68 3.96
CA PRO A 172 14.65 10.69 3.52
C PRO A 172 13.30 10.49 4.21
N ALA A 173 12.65 11.61 4.59
CA ALA A 173 11.33 11.58 5.20
C ALA A 173 10.29 10.88 4.29
N PRO A 174 9.26 10.23 4.87
CA PRO A 174 8.31 9.44 4.11
C PRO A 174 7.57 10.25 3.05
N ARG A 175 7.64 9.77 1.81
CA ARG A 175 6.88 10.24 0.65
C ARG A 175 6.05 9.09 0.13
N ARG A 176 4.87 9.39 -0.40
CA ARG A 176 3.97 8.40 -0.98
C ARG A 176 3.72 8.70 -2.44
N ALA A 177 3.65 7.65 -3.23
CA ALA A 177 3.20 7.73 -4.62
C ALA A 177 1.89 6.96 -4.78
N ILE A 178 0.97 7.52 -5.56
CA ILE A 178 -0.26 6.87 -5.99
C ILE A 178 -0.16 6.61 -7.49
N LEU A 179 -0.35 5.36 -7.87
CA LEU A 179 -0.32 4.92 -9.26
C LEU A 179 -1.59 4.14 -9.60
N THR A 180 -1.95 4.19 -10.88
CA THR A 180 -2.90 3.26 -11.47
C THR A 180 -2.24 2.48 -12.60
N ALA A 181 -2.71 1.26 -12.81
CA ALA A 181 -2.25 0.41 -13.90
C ALA A 181 -3.37 -0.59 -14.26
N ASP A 182 -3.41 -1.02 -15.52
CA ASP A 182 -4.46 -1.90 -16.01
C ASP A 182 -3.91 -3.32 -16.20
N ALA A 183 -4.71 -4.34 -15.85
CA ALA A 183 -4.43 -5.72 -16.19
C ALA A 183 -4.56 -5.90 -17.72
N PRO A 184 -3.76 -6.78 -18.35
CA PRO A 184 -3.94 -7.08 -19.78
C PRO A 184 -5.30 -7.71 -20.06
N GLU A 185 -5.75 -7.59 -21.34
CA GLU A 185 -6.96 -8.18 -21.88
C GLU A 185 -6.97 -9.73 -21.78
#